data_6b0b28886e2b48dee35d36f5bd5b4488
#
_entry.id   6b0b28886e2b48dee35d36f5bd5b4488
#
_cell.length_a   1.000
_cell.length_b   1.000
_cell.length_c   1.000
_cell.angle_alpha   90.00
_cell.angle_beta   90.00
_cell.angle_gamma   90.00
#
_symmetry.space_group_name_H-M   'P 1'
#
loop_
_entity.id
_entity.type
_entity.pdbx_description
1 polymer ?
#
loop_
_entity_poly.entity_id
_entity_poly.type
_entity_poly.pdbx_seq_one_letter_code
_entity_poly.pdbx_strand_id
1 'polypeptide(L)'
;LVHHALDGRPLTRLINTHSHSDHIGGNAALKAAYDCEIIVPAGLHAAIADWDEDALLLSPLGQQSARFQHDSLLGAGTEIEMGGLNWQALAVPGHDMEALAYYNPEQRILISGDALWENGFGVIFPELLGEADGLTHAQATLEMLSRLPIDIVIPGHGRPFGEVDLAFERAFRRVNQFRNNIEQLAWHAIKVIVSFAMLERRSIAHADFPDFILGLPFAVDVNARFLDMPHDAMVARVERELLLVNALKLQDGKLLAPG
;
A
#
# COMPACT_ATOMS: atom_id res chain seq x y z
N LEU A 1 6.65 19.14 -0.30
CA LEU A 1 6.80 18.40 -1.57
C LEU A 1 5.73 18.85 -2.58
N VAL A 2 4.42 18.69 -2.31
CA VAL A 2 3.33 19.00 -3.27
C VAL A 2 3.41 20.48 -3.72
N HIS A 3 3.53 21.43 -2.80
CA HIS A 3 3.66 22.84 -3.14
C HIS A 3 4.82 23.12 -4.11
N HIS A 4 5.97 22.47 -3.90
CA HIS A 4 7.13 22.59 -4.78
C HIS A 4 6.87 21.94 -6.16
N ALA A 5 6.21 20.78 -6.20
CA ALA A 5 5.89 20.11 -7.45
C ALA A 5 4.85 20.88 -8.30
N LEU A 6 3.93 21.59 -7.64
CA LEU A 6 2.94 22.43 -8.31
C LEU A 6 3.53 23.66 -8.98
N ASP A 7 4.65 24.18 -8.47
CA ASP A 7 5.32 25.36 -9.01
C ASP A 7 4.35 26.54 -9.28
N GLY A 8 3.53 26.86 -8.26
CA GLY A 8 2.53 27.92 -8.32
C GLY A 8 1.23 27.58 -9.08
N ARG A 9 1.13 26.38 -9.67
CA ARG A 9 -0.10 25.91 -10.32
C ARG A 9 -1.13 25.49 -9.26
N PRO A 10 -2.45 25.64 -9.52
CA PRO A 10 -3.47 25.18 -8.60
C PRO A 10 -3.53 23.64 -8.57
N LEU A 11 -3.73 23.07 -7.38
CA LEU A 11 -4.19 21.68 -7.25
C LEU A 11 -5.72 21.70 -7.32
N THR A 12 -6.29 21.23 -8.42
CA THR A 12 -7.73 21.24 -8.62
C THR A 12 -8.40 19.92 -8.24
N ARG A 13 -7.69 18.81 -8.39
CA ARG A 13 -8.19 17.46 -8.08
C ARG A 13 -7.12 16.61 -7.40
N LEU A 14 -7.55 15.79 -6.45
CA LEU A 14 -6.79 14.75 -5.79
C LEU A 14 -7.53 13.42 -6.04
N ILE A 15 -6.87 12.45 -6.64
CA ILE A 15 -7.48 11.19 -7.05
C ILE A 15 -6.73 10.05 -6.38
N ASN A 16 -7.43 9.24 -5.57
CA ASN A 16 -6.82 8.12 -4.87
C ASN A 16 -6.94 6.83 -5.68
N THR A 17 -5.93 5.97 -5.57
CA THR A 17 -5.98 4.60 -6.10
C THR A 17 -6.70 3.65 -5.16
N HIS A 18 -6.50 3.81 -3.84
CA HIS A 18 -7.09 2.97 -2.79
C HIS A 18 -7.02 3.70 -1.44
N SER A 19 -7.44 3.04 -0.33
CA SER A 19 -7.71 3.68 0.97
C SER A 19 -6.64 3.50 2.03
N HIS A 20 -5.51 2.88 1.77
CA HIS A 20 -4.50 2.72 2.82
C HIS A 20 -3.93 4.07 3.28
N SER A 21 -3.50 4.13 4.55
CA SER A 21 -3.15 5.39 5.23
C SER A 21 -2.06 6.21 4.53
N ASP A 22 -1.13 5.57 3.87
CA ASP A 22 -0.05 6.20 3.10
C ASP A 22 -0.49 6.75 1.74
N HIS A 23 -1.70 6.38 1.29
CA HIS A 23 -2.31 6.92 0.07
C HIS A 23 -3.38 7.98 0.36
N ILE A 24 -4.11 7.88 1.48
CA ILE A 24 -5.14 8.86 1.84
C ILE A 24 -4.74 9.83 2.94
N GLY A 25 -3.65 9.56 3.67
CA GLY A 25 -3.27 10.34 4.86
C GLY A 25 -2.99 11.82 4.61
N GLY A 26 -2.69 12.20 3.37
CA GLY A 26 -2.52 13.59 2.94
C GLY A 26 -3.80 14.32 2.54
N ASN A 27 -4.93 13.62 2.34
CA ASN A 27 -6.13 14.17 1.73
C ASN A 27 -6.71 15.36 2.48
N ALA A 28 -6.91 15.23 3.81
CA ALA A 28 -7.43 16.30 4.64
C ALA A 28 -6.58 17.58 4.59
N ALA A 29 -5.25 17.41 4.67
CA ALA A 29 -4.31 18.54 4.64
C ALA A 29 -4.27 19.20 3.24
N LEU A 30 -4.31 18.42 2.17
CA LEU A 30 -4.34 18.95 0.80
C LEU A 30 -5.67 19.64 0.50
N LYS A 31 -6.81 19.08 0.92
CA LYS A 31 -8.12 19.74 0.83
C LYS A 31 -8.13 21.08 1.55
N ALA A 32 -7.62 21.12 2.78
CA ALA A 32 -7.55 22.35 3.56
C ALA A 32 -6.63 23.42 2.93
N ALA A 33 -5.53 22.99 2.30
CA ALA A 33 -4.54 23.91 1.73
C ALA A 33 -4.92 24.44 0.34
N TYR A 34 -5.62 23.64 -0.48
CA TYR A 34 -5.83 23.92 -1.91
C TYR A 34 -7.30 23.97 -2.31
N ASP A 35 -8.23 23.57 -1.43
CA ASP A 35 -9.67 23.42 -1.74
C ASP A 35 -9.92 22.55 -3.01
N CYS A 36 -9.08 21.53 -3.19
CA CYS A 36 -9.16 20.63 -4.34
C CYS A 36 -10.32 19.63 -4.20
N GLU A 37 -10.88 19.19 -5.32
CA GLU A 37 -11.83 18.07 -5.36
C GLU A 37 -11.11 16.77 -4.96
N ILE A 38 -11.71 15.98 -4.05
CA ILE A 38 -11.21 14.65 -3.68
C ILE A 38 -12.08 13.58 -4.37
N ILE A 39 -11.45 12.76 -5.18
CA ILE A 39 -12.07 11.66 -5.93
C ILE A 39 -11.51 10.34 -5.41
N VAL A 40 -12.40 9.42 -5.02
CA VAL A 40 -12.02 8.11 -4.49
C VAL A 40 -12.66 6.97 -5.28
N PRO A 41 -12.11 5.75 -5.23
CA PRO A 41 -12.76 4.57 -5.79
C PRO A 41 -14.19 4.40 -5.25
N ALA A 42 -15.13 4.06 -6.13
CA ALA A 42 -16.55 4.01 -5.77
C ALA A 42 -16.85 2.98 -4.67
N GLY A 43 -16.12 1.87 -4.61
CA GLY A 43 -16.28 0.85 -3.58
C GLY A 43 -15.91 1.32 -2.16
N LEU A 44 -15.07 2.37 -2.06
CA LEU A 44 -14.67 2.95 -0.77
C LEU A 44 -15.64 3.98 -0.22
N HIS A 45 -16.74 4.28 -0.93
CA HIS A 45 -17.68 5.33 -0.57
C HIS A 45 -18.16 5.22 0.87
N ALA A 46 -18.72 4.07 1.26
CA ALA A 46 -19.29 3.88 2.58
C ALA A 46 -18.23 3.97 3.68
N ALA A 47 -17.11 3.28 3.51
CA ALA A 47 -16.02 3.29 4.48
C ALA A 47 -15.48 4.69 4.77
N ILE A 48 -15.32 5.53 3.72
CA ILE A 48 -14.83 6.91 3.88
C ILE A 48 -15.93 7.84 4.44
N ALA A 49 -17.18 7.71 3.98
CA ALA A 49 -18.28 8.56 4.44
C ALA A 49 -18.56 8.35 5.93
N ASP A 50 -18.60 7.11 6.38
CA ASP A 50 -18.82 6.73 7.78
C ASP A 50 -17.54 6.82 8.62
N TRP A 51 -16.38 6.87 7.96
CA TRP A 51 -15.04 6.80 8.55
C TRP A 51 -14.85 5.51 9.34
N ASP A 52 -15.15 4.40 8.69
CA ASP A 52 -14.99 3.06 9.26
C ASP A 52 -13.50 2.67 9.25
N GLU A 53 -12.82 2.86 10.38
CA GLU A 53 -11.39 2.61 10.53
C GLU A 53 -11.02 1.13 10.36
N ASP A 54 -11.96 0.22 10.58
CA ASP A 54 -11.72 -1.22 10.35
C ASP A 54 -11.76 -1.52 8.85
N ALA A 55 -12.79 -1.04 8.15
CA ALA A 55 -12.89 -1.20 6.69
C ALA A 55 -11.76 -0.46 5.92
N LEU A 56 -11.26 0.66 6.47
CA LEU A 56 -10.12 1.41 5.92
C LEU A 56 -8.77 0.81 6.33
N LEU A 57 -8.75 -0.30 7.07
CA LEU A 57 -7.57 -0.96 7.63
C LEU A 57 -6.70 -0.06 8.52
N LEU A 58 -7.24 1.01 9.07
CA LEU A 58 -6.51 1.88 10.01
C LEU A 58 -6.30 1.19 11.35
N SER A 59 -7.41 0.83 12.04
CA SER A 59 -7.34 0.13 13.34
C SER A 59 -6.65 -1.23 13.25
N PRO A 60 -6.97 -2.13 12.29
CA PRO A 60 -6.33 -3.43 12.22
C PRO A 60 -4.81 -3.37 12.03
N LEU A 61 -4.32 -2.38 11.28
CA LEU A 61 -2.91 -2.21 11.01
C LEU A 61 -2.20 -1.27 12.00
N GLY A 62 -2.93 -0.71 12.99
CA GLY A 62 -2.40 0.27 13.93
C GLY A 62 -1.96 1.58 13.27
N GLN A 63 -2.61 1.96 12.18
CA GLN A 63 -2.31 3.15 11.40
C GLN A 63 -3.29 4.27 11.67
N GLN A 64 -2.94 5.49 11.30
CA GLN A 64 -3.75 6.68 11.48
C GLN A 64 -3.85 7.49 10.19
N SER A 65 -5.01 8.10 9.99
CA SER A 65 -5.23 9.09 8.94
C SER A 65 -6.19 10.17 9.46
N ALA A 66 -5.97 11.41 9.06
CA ALA A 66 -6.92 12.46 9.34
C ALA A 66 -8.20 12.24 8.53
N ARG A 67 -9.37 12.31 9.20
CA ARG A 67 -10.66 12.17 8.53
C ARG A 67 -10.82 13.24 7.45
N PHE A 68 -11.31 12.82 6.29
CA PHE A 68 -11.69 13.69 5.18
C PHE A 68 -13.04 13.25 4.61
N GLN A 69 -13.61 14.07 3.74
CA GLN A 69 -14.75 13.70 2.93
C GLN A 69 -14.35 13.77 1.46
N HIS A 70 -14.84 12.84 0.65
CA HIS A 70 -14.69 12.88 -0.79
C HIS A 70 -15.81 13.71 -1.44
N ASP A 71 -15.49 14.30 -2.57
CA ASP A 71 -16.44 15.11 -3.36
C ASP A 71 -17.06 14.28 -4.48
N SER A 72 -16.29 13.33 -5.06
CA SER A 72 -16.72 12.52 -6.21
C SER A 72 -16.22 11.09 -6.09
N LEU A 73 -16.86 10.21 -6.87
CA LEU A 73 -16.54 8.77 -6.93
C LEU A 73 -16.08 8.41 -8.34
N LEU A 74 -15.13 7.48 -8.43
CA LEU A 74 -14.64 6.93 -9.69
C LEU A 74 -14.84 5.41 -9.72
N GLY A 75 -15.60 4.92 -10.71
CA GLY A 75 -15.83 3.49 -10.91
C GLY A 75 -14.85 2.88 -11.89
N ALA A 76 -14.56 1.59 -11.74
CA ALA A 76 -13.82 0.84 -12.75
C ALA A 76 -14.54 0.87 -14.10
N GLY A 77 -13.77 0.91 -15.18
CA GLY A 77 -14.29 1.00 -16.56
C GLY A 77 -14.67 2.41 -17.01
N THR A 78 -14.54 3.43 -16.14
CA THR A 78 -14.77 4.82 -16.52
C THR A 78 -13.49 5.49 -17.01
N GLU A 79 -13.64 6.60 -17.71
CA GLU A 79 -12.52 7.44 -18.15
C GLU A 79 -12.48 8.74 -17.33
N ILE A 80 -11.27 9.22 -17.08
CA ILE A 80 -11.03 10.49 -16.39
C ILE A 80 -9.90 11.25 -17.08
N GLU A 81 -10.07 12.55 -17.25
CA GLU A 81 -9.00 13.43 -17.73
C GLU A 81 -8.12 13.85 -16.57
N MET A 82 -6.80 13.61 -16.66
CA MET A 82 -5.78 14.05 -15.69
C MET A 82 -4.58 14.60 -16.45
N GLY A 83 -4.20 15.85 -16.15
CA GLY A 83 -3.02 16.47 -16.77
C GLY A 83 -3.08 16.61 -18.28
N GLY A 84 -4.28 16.78 -18.85
CA GLY A 84 -4.51 16.88 -20.31
C GLY A 84 -4.48 15.54 -21.04
N LEU A 85 -4.47 14.41 -20.32
CA LEU A 85 -4.49 13.05 -20.85
C LEU A 85 -5.75 12.32 -20.37
N ASN A 86 -6.27 11.42 -21.21
CA ASN A 86 -7.41 10.57 -20.85
C ASN A 86 -6.91 9.25 -20.27
N TRP A 87 -7.41 8.90 -19.08
CA TRP A 87 -7.02 7.70 -18.34
C TRP A 87 -8.24 6.80 -18.15
N GLN A 88 -8.02 5.52 -18.30
CA GLN A 88 -9.00 4.48 -18.00
C GLN A 88 -8.80 4.00 -16.55
N ALA A 89 -9.87 4.03 -15.75
CA ALA A 89 -9.87 3.46 -14.40
C ALA A 89 -10.05 1.94 -14.49
N LEU A 90 -9.07 1.18 -14.06
CA LEU A 90 -9.05 -0.28 -14.07
C LEU A 90 -9.20 -0.81 -12.66
N ALA A 91 -10.13 -1.76 -12.42
CA ALA A 91 -10.17 -2.48 -11.15
C ALA A 91 -8.92 -3.34 -11.01
N VAL A 92 -8.23 -3.22 -9.87
CA VAL A 92 -7.01 -3.97 -9.55
C VAL A 92 -7.07 -4.59 -8.15
N PRO A 93 -8.10 -5.44 -7.90
CA PRO A 93 -8.26 -6.07 -6.59
C PRO A 93 -7.08 -6.99 -6.25
N GLY A 94 -6.82 -7.15 -4.95
CA GLY A 94 -5.78 -8.01 -4.39
C GLY A 94 -5.15 -7.43 -3.14
N HIS A 95 -4.36 -6.37 -3.26
CA HIS A 95 -3.81 -5.63 -2.13
C HIS A 95 -4.90 -4.89 -1.33
N ASP A 96 -5.77 -4.19 -2.04
CA ASP A 96 -7.04 -3.63 -1.59
C ASP A 96 -8.09 -4.04 -2.62
N MET A 97 -9.26 -4.54 -2.16
CA MET A 97 -10.27 -5.13 -3.04
C MET A 97 -11.00 -4.09 -3.90
N GLU A 98 -11.00 -2.83 -3.47
CA GLU A 98 -11.63 -1.70 -4.16
C GLU A 98 -10.63 -0.83 -4.93
N ALA A 99 -9.36 -1.27 -5.01
CA ALA A 99 -8.30 -0.50 -5.64
C ALA A 99 -8.54 -0.26 -7.14
N LEU A 100 -8.15 0.92 -7.59
CA LEU A 100 -8.09 1.31 -9.00
C LEU A 100 -6.65 1.61 -9.41
N ALA A 101 -6.32 1.21 -10.64
CA ALA A 101 -5.17 1.72 -11.39
C ALA A 101 -5.66 2.62 -12.52
N TYR A 102 -4.80 3.52 -12.98
CA TYR A 102 -5.13 4.44 -14.08
C TYR A 102 -4.22 4.18 -15.27
N TYR A 103 -4.79 3.80 -16.40
CA TYR A 103 -4.05 3.48 -17.61
C TYR A 103 -4.31 4.51 -18.71
N ASN A 104 -3.23 5.08 -19.25
CA ASN A 104 -3.31 5.92 -20.45
C ASN A 104 -2.85 5.11 -21.66
N PRO A 105 -3.76 4.76 -22.59
CA PRO A 105 -3.44 3.92 -23.76
C PRO A 105 -2.60 4.65 -24.81
N GLU A 106 -2.71 5.96 -24.93
CA GLU A 106 -1.98 6.75 -25.94
C GLU A 106 -0.51 6.87 -25.59
N GLN A 107 -0.19 7.13 -24.32
CA GLN A 107 1.17 7.25 -23.82
C GLN A 107 1.72 5.91 -23.28
N ARG A 108 0.87 4.87 -23.18
CA ARG A 108 1.19 3.55 -22.64
C ARG A 108 1.76 3.62 -21.22
N ILE A 109 1.15 4.50 -20.40
CA ILE A 109 1.53 4.73 -19.00
C ILE A 109 0.49 4.10 -18.08
N LEU A 110 0.97 3.40 -17.06
CA LEU A 110 0.14 2.86 -15.98
C LEU A 110 0.49 3.52 -14.64
N ILE A 111 -0.47 4.14 -13.98
CA ILE A 111 -0.40 4.46 -12.55
C ILE A 111 -0.98 3.26 -11.81
N SER A 112 -0.12 2.42 -11.26
CA SER A 112 -0.51 1.10 -10.74
C SER A 112 -0.97 1.09 -9.29
N GLY A 113 -0.77 2.19 -8.54
CA GLY A 113 -0.89 2.10 -7.09
C GLY A 113 -0.05 0.95 -6.54
N ASP A 114 -0.65 0.12 -5.71
CA ASP A 114 0.02 -1.00 -5.05
C ASP A 114 -0.22 -2.36 -5.72
N ALA A 115 -0.86 -2.35 -6.90
CA ALA A 115 -1.06 -3.57 -7.69
C ALA A 115 0.21 -4.06 -8.40
N LEU A 116 1.13 -3.16 -8.74
CA LEU A 116 2.40 -3.51 -9.41
C LEU A 116 3.51 -2.50 -9.05
N TRP A 117 4.60 -2.99 -8.52
CA TRP A 117 5.85 -2.26 -8.29
C TRP A 117 6.99 -2.85 -9.13
N GLU A 118 8.12 -2.18 -9.21
CA GLU A 118 9.30 -2.71 -9.90
C GLU A 118 9.73 -4.08 -9.35
N ASN A 119 9.57 -4.30 -8.04
CA ASN A 119 9.97 -5.53 -7.34
C ASN A 119 8.79 -6.25 -6.68
N GLY A 120 7.63 -6.29 -7.32
CA GLY A 120 6.46 -7.03 -6.83
C GLY A 120 5.21 -6.15 -6.72
N PHE A 121 4.53 -6.18 -5.59
CA PHE A 121 3.26 -5.50 -5.30
C PHE A 121 3.07 -5.32 -3.80
N GLY A 122 2.05 -4.58 -3.38
CA GLY A 122 1.67 -4.36 -1.98
C GLY A 122 1.28 -5.64 -1.24
N VAL A 123 1.26 -5.61 0.10
CA VAL A 123 0.85 -6.75 0.92
C VAL A 123 -0.58 -7.17 0.58
N ILE A 124 -0.84 -8.46 0.45
CA ILE A 124 -2.20 -8.98 0.22
C ILE A 124 -2.88 -9.16 1.58
N PHE A 125 -3.49 -8.07 2.07
CA PHE A 125 -4.15 -8.05 3.38
C PHE A 125 -5.41 -8.93 3.46
N PRO A 126 -6.31 -8.97 2.44
CA PRO A 126 -7.53 -9.78 2.52
C PRO A 126 -7.26 -11.24 2.88
N GLU A 127 -6.23 -11.85 2.30
CA GLU A 127 -5.83 -13.23 2.60
C GLU A 127 -5.45 -13.43 4.08
N LEU A 128 -4.80 -12.45 4.68
CA LEU A 128 -4.33 -12.50 6.07
C LEU A 128 -5.42 -12.12 7.08
N LEU A 129 -6.37 -11.29 6.69
CA LEU A 129 -7.47 -10.85 7.55
C LEU A 129 -8.65 -11.80 7.55
N GLY A 130 -8.62 -12.85 6.73
CA GLY A 130 -9.65 -13.90 6.68
C GLY A 130 -10.73 -13.63 5.63
N GLU A 131 -10.50 -12.67 4.76
CA GLU A 131 -11.25 -12.48 3.53
C GLU A 131 -10.61 -13.39 2.47
N ALA A 132 -11.39 -14.34 1.94
CA ALA A 132 -10.86 -15.29 0.98
C ALA A 132 -10.50 -14.63 -0.36
N ASP A 133 -9.54 -15.25 -1.07
CA ASP A 133 -9.21 -15.01 -2.48
C ASP A 133 -8.37 -13.76 -2.83
N GLY A 134 -7.78 -13.05 -1.87
CA GLY A 134 -6.89 -11.90 -2.16
C GLY A 134 -5.75 -12.24 -3.11
N LEU A 135 -5.09 -13.40 -2.93
CA LEU A 135 -4.03 -13.89 -3.82
C LEU A 135 -4.56 -14.28 -5.21
N THR A 136 -5.77 -14.81 -5.30
CA THR A 136 -6.40 -15.14 -6.59
C THR A 136 -6.74 -13.87 -7.36
N HIS A 137 -7.26 -12.85 -6.68
CA HIS A 137 -7.51 -11.54 -7.27
C HIS A 137 -6.23 -10.84 -7.70
N ALA A 138 -5.18 -10.85 -6.88
CA ALA A 138 -3.89 -10.28 -7.23
C ALA A 138 -3.29 -10.94 -8.49
N GLN A 139 -3.38 -12.27 -8.61
CA GLN A 139 -2.95 -12.98 -9.81
C GLN A 139 -3.75 -12.55 -11.04
N ALA A 140 -5.09 -12.53 -10.96
CA ALA A 140 -5.96 -12.11 -12.06
C ALA A 140 -5.69 -10.65 -12.48
N THR A 141 -5.45 -9.76 -11.51
CA THR A 141 -5.03 -8.38 -11.75
C THR A 141 -3.72 -8.33 -12.55
N LEU A 142 -2.70 -9.06 -12.13
CA LEU A 142 -1.42 -9.12 -12.86
C LEU A 142 -1.60 -9.68 -14.27
N GLU A 143 -2.41 -10.72 -14.45
CA GLU A 143 -2.72 -11.29 -15.76
C GLU A 143 -3.46 -10.30 -16.67
N MET A 144 -4.37 -9.51 -16.12
CA MET A 144 -5.08 -8.46 -16.87
C MET A 144 -4.12 -7.35 -17.27
N LEU A 145 -3.36 -6.81 -16.34
CA LEU A 145 -2.41 -5.72 -16.59
C LEU A 145 -1.30 -6.13 -17.57
N SER A 146 -0.77 -7.36 -17.49
CA SER A 146 0.30 -7.84 -18.36
C SER A 146 -0.09 -7.95 -19.86
N ARG A 147 -1.40 -7.89 -20.17
CA ARG A 147 -1.90 -7.89 -21.56
C ARG A 147 -1.97 -6.48 -22.16
N LEU A 148 -1.82 -5.45 -21.34
CA LEU A 148 -1.84 -4.07 -21.82
C LEU A 148 -0.47 -3.67 -22.37
N PRO A 149 -0.40 -2.89 -23.44
CA PRO A 149 0.85 -2.32 -23.92
C PRO A 149 1.29 -1.18 -22.98
N ILE A 150 2.15 -1.49 -22.02
CA ILE A 150 2.66 -0.56 -21.02
C ILE A 150 4.14 -0.33 -21.25
N ASP A 151 4.56 0.93 -21.39
CA ASP A 151 5.95 1.31 -21.51
C ASP A 151 6.53 1.85 -20.20
N ILE A 152 5.68 2.52 -19.38
CA ILE A 152 6.08 3.12 -18.10
C ILE A 152 5.04 2.78 -17.04
N VAL A 153 5.53 2.37 -15.87
CA VAL A 153 4.70 2.24 -14.67
C VAL A 153 5.10 3.32 -13.66
N ILE A 154 4.08 3.99 -13.11
CA ILE A 154 4.19 4.90 -11.96
C ILE A 154 3.56 4.17 -10.77
N PRO A 155 4.39 3.56 -9.90
CA PRO A 155 3.88 2.77 -8.78
C PRO A 155 3.50 3.64 -7.58
N GLY A 156 2.73 3.07 -6.63
CA GLY A 156 2.48 3.70 -5.33
C GLY A 156 3.77 3.88 -4.52
N HIS A 157 4.68 2.91 -4.61
CA HIS A 157 5.98 2.95 -3.94
C HIS A 157 7.14 2.72 -4.90
N GLY A 158 8.20 3.51 -4.74
CA GLY A 158 9.40 3.44 -5.57
C GLY A 158 9.43 4.54 -6.64
N ARG A 159 10.29 4.34 -7.64
CA ARG A 159 10.42 5.26 -8.78
C ARG A 159 9.63 4.75 -9.98
N PRO A 160 9.18 5.63 -10.89
CA PRO A 160 8.69 5.18 -12.19
C PRO A 160 9.73 4.32 -12.90
N PHE A 161 9.27 3.27 -13.59
CA PHE A 161 10.14 2.30 -14.25
C PHE A 161 9.60 1.87 -15.62
N GLY A 162 10.50 1.43 -16.51
CA GLY A 162 10.18 1.00 -17.88
C GLY A 162 10.50 -0.47 -18.16
N GLU A 163 11.16 -1.20 -17.24
CA GLU A 163 11.40 -2.64 -17.40
C GLU A 163 10.16 -3.47 -16.96
N VAL A 164 9.05 -3.23 -17.67
CA VAL A 164 7.71 -3.68 -17.29
C VAL A 164 7.60 -5.20 -17.30
N ASP A 165 8.15 -5.88 -18.31
CA ASP A 165 8.11 -7.34 -18.41
C ASP A 165 8.84 -8.01 -17.23
N LEU A 166 10.00 -7.47 -16.84
CA LEU A 166 10.75 -7.96 -15.67
C LEU A 166 9.99 -7.73 -14.35
N ALA A 167 9.25 -6.63 -14.25
CA ALA A 167 8.41 -6.37 -13.07
C ALA A 167 7.27 -7.37 -12.98
N PHE A 168 6.59 -7.69 -14.09
CA PHE A 168 5.57 -8.76 -14.13
C PHE A 168 6.16 -10.12 -13.79
N GLU A 169 7.33 -10.50 -14.32
CA GLU A 169 7.99 -11.76 -13.97
C GLU A 169 8.25 -11.87 -12.46
N ARG A 170 8.71 -10.79 -11.84
CA ARG A 170 8.94 -10.73 -10.38
C ARG A 170 7.63 -10.83 -9.61
N ALA A 171 6.59 -10.13 -10.05
CA ALA A 171 5.28 -10.13 -9.42
C ALA A 171 4.61 -11.52 -9.52
N PHE A 172 4.61 -12.17 -10.69
CA PHE A 172 4.08 -13.53 -10.85
C PHE A 172 4.85 -14.56 -10.00
N ARG A 173 6.16 -14.43 -9.93
CA ARG A 173 6.96 -15.30 -9.06
C ARG A 173 6.57 -15.12 -7.60
N ARG A 174 6.39 -13.88 -7.14
CA ARG A 174 6.00 -13.56 -5.76
C ARG A 174 4.60 -14.07 -5.43
N VAL A 175 3.59 -13.83 -6.27
CA VAL A 175 2.23 -14.33 -6.00
C VAL A 175 2.19 -15.85 -5.95
N ASN A 176 2.92 -16.55 -6.83
CA ASN A 176 3.04 -18.00 -6.80
C ASN A 176 3.74 -18.49 -5.52
N GLN A 177 4.78 -17.80 -5.06
CA GLN A 177 5.44 -18.14 -3.78
C GLN A 177 4.47 -18.03 -2.61
N PHE A 178 3.70 -16.96 -2.54
CA PHE A 178 2.73 -16.75 -1.47
C PHE A 178 1.56 -17.75 -1.51
N ARG A 179 1.07 -18.10 -2.71
CA ARG A 179 0.04 -19.14 -2.87
C ARG A 179 0.51 -20.53 -2.43
N ASN A 180 1.78 -20.85 -2.65
CA ASN A 180 2.35 -22.11 -2.25
C ASN A 180 2.77 -22.15 -0.77
N ASN A 181 2.95 -20.99 -0.15
CA ASN A 181 3.38 -20.88 1.24
C ASN A 181 2.84 -19.56 1.86
N ILE A 182 1.69 -19.68 2.51
CA ILE A 182 1.01 -18.56 3.18
C ILE A 182 1.85 -17.99 4.34
N GLU A 183 2.69 -18.80 5.00
CA GLU A 183 3.57 -18.35 6.06
C GLU A 183 4.59 -17.31 5.54
N GLN A 184 5.01 -17.41 4.28
CA GLN A 184 5.87 -16.41 3.66
C GLN A 184 5.15 -15.08 3.47
N LEU A 185 3.88 -15.09 3.07
CA LEU A 185 3.06 -13.87 3.00
C LEU A 185 2.89 -13.27 4.40
N ALA A 186 2.48 -14.08 5.37
CA ALA A 186 2.29 -13.68 6.76
C ALA A 186 3.55 -13.04 7.35
N TRP A 187 4.69 -13.71 7.18
CA TRP A 187 5.98 -13.19 7.65
C TRP A 187 6.41 -11.90 6.93
N HIS A 188 6.18 -11.83 5.63
CA HIS A 188 6.42 -10.60 4.85
C HIS A 188 5.57 -9.44 5.36
N ALA A 189 4.27 -9.67 5.57
CA ALA A 189 3.34 -8.66 6.05
C ALA A 189 3.71 -8.11 7.44
N ILE A 190 4.05 -8.98 8.39
CA ILE A 190 4.52 -8.54 9.73
C ILE A 190 5.71 -7.58 9.58
N LYS A 191 6.71 -7.92 8.77
CA LYS A 191 7.89 -7.06 8.57
C LYS A 191 7.53 -5.72 7.94
N VAL A 192 6.63 -5.70 6.96
CA VAL A 192 6.18 -4.47 6.31
C VAL A 192 5.47 -3.57 7.32
N ILE A 193 4.51 -4.11 8.10
CA ILE A 193 3.77 -3.33 9.10
C ILE A 193 4.69 -2.80 10.21
N VAL A 194 5.62 -3.60 10.72
CA VAL A 194 6.62 -3.12 11.69
C VAL A 194 7.49 -2.02 11.11
N SER A 195 7.96 -2.18 9.86
CA SER A 195 8.75 -1.14 9.19
C SER A 195 7.96 0.15 9.02
N PHE A 196 6.69 0.04 8.63
CA PHE A 196 5.81 1.17 8.42
C PHE A 196 5.54 1.93 9.73
N ALA A 197 5.20 1.20 10.80
CA ALA A 197 5.02 1.79 12.13
C ALA A 197 6.30 2.44 12.67
N MET A 198 7.48 1.90 12.33
CA MET A 198 8.77 2.52 12.66
C MET A 198 9.04 3.80 11.86
N LEU A 199 8.58 3.90 10.61
CA LEU A 199 8.69 5.15 9.83
C LEU A 199 7.91 6.29 10.47
N GLU A 200 6.74 6.02 11.04
CA GLU A 200 5.96 6.99 11.81
C GLU A 200 6.70 7.42 13.09
N ARG A 201 7.18 6.45 13.88
CA ARG A 201 7.89 6.69 15.14
C ARG A 201 9.26 7.32 14.97
N ARG A 202 9.93 7.11 13.85
CA ARG A 202 11.30 7.52 13.55
C ARG A 202 12.37 6.82 14.39
N SER A 203 12.18 6.69 15.67
CA SER A 203 13.12 5.99 16.56
C SER A 203 12.42 5.42 17.80
N ILE A 204 12.99 4.34 18.35
CA ILE A 204 12.56 3.73 19.61
C ILE A 204 13.77 3.28 20.40
N ALA A 205 13.73 3.29 21.73
CA ALA A 205 14.77 2.65 22.52
C ALA A 205 14.78 1.15 22.23
N HIS A 206 15.94 0.55 22.07
CA HIS A 206 16.06 -0.88 21.72
C HIS A 206 15.36 -1.78 22.75
N ALA A 207 15.41 -1.39 24.03
CA ALA A 207 14.74 -2.12 25.10
C ALA A 207 13.20 -2.12 24.99
N ASP A 208 12.61 -1.11 24.34
CA ASP A 208 11.16 -0.97 24.20
C ASP A 208 10.62 -1.62 22.89
N PHE A 209 11.51 -2.09 22.03
CA PHE A 209 11.13 -2.65 20.73
C PHE A 209 10.28 -3.92 20.82
N PRO A 210 10.53 -4.85 21.77
CA PRO A 210 9.64 -5.99 21.98
C PRO A 210 8.19 -5.57 22.28
N ASP A 211 8.00 -4.68 23.25
CA ASP A 211 6.66 -4.19 23.62
C ASP A 211 5.99 -3.44 22.49
N PHE A 212 6.76 -2.71 21.70
CA PHE A 212 6.24 -2.03 20.50
C PHE A 212 5.70 -3.03 19.46
N ILE A 213 6.43 -4.10 19.13
CA ILE A 213 5.94 -5.11 18.17
C ILE A 213 4.72 -5.83 18.73
N LEU A 214 4.73 -6.20 20.00
CA LEU A 214 3.61 -6.89 20.65
C LEU A 214 2.40 -5.97 20.85
N GLY A 215 2.59 -4.66 20.77
CA GLY A 215 1.54 -3.65 20.74
C GLY A 215 0.92 -3.43 19.35
N LEU A 216 1.41 -4.09 18.29
CA LEU A 216 0.82 -4.04 16.96
C LEU A 216 -0.18 -5.20 16.78
N PRO A 217 -1.51 -4.95 16.78
CA PRO A 217 -2.52 -6.01 16.75
C PRO A 217 -2.33 -6.96 15.57
N PHE A 218 -2.08 -6.41 14.38
CA PHE A 218 -1.84 -7.19 13.17
C PHE A 218 -0.67 -8.19 13.30
N ALA A 219 0.45 -7.76 13.87
CA ALA A 219 1.62 -8.63 14.01
C ALA A 219 1.34 -9.81 14.94
N VAL A 220 0.63 -9.58 16.03
CA VAL A 220 0.25 -10.61 17.00
C VAL A 220 -0.78 -11.57 16.41
N ASP A 221 -1.85 -11.06 15.78
CA ASP A 221 -2.90 -11.88 15.18
C ASP A 221 -2.38 -12.76 14.04
N VAL A 222 -1.63 -12.17 13.10
CA VAL A 222 -1.05 -12.89 11.97
C VAL A 222 -0.04 -13.94 12.44
N ASN A 223 0.77 -13.63 13.46
CA ASN A 223 1.64 -14.65 14.05
C ASN A 223 0.86 -15.82 14.63
N ALA A 224 -0.19 -15.55 15.42
CA ALA A 224 -1.01 -16.58 16.05
C ALA A 224 -1.74 -17.48 15.03
N ARG A 225 -2.19 -16.90 13.90
CA ARG A 225 -2.98 -17.61 12.88
C ARG A 225 -2.15 -18.40 11.88
N PHE A 226 -0.96 -17.93 11.56
CA PHE A 226 -0.20 -18.46 10.42
C PHE A 226 1.19 -18.98 10.77
N LEU A 227 1.82 -18.52 11.85
CA LEU A 227 3.21 -18.84 12.15
C LEU A 227 3.40 -19.61 13.46
N ASP A 228 2.51 -19.40 14.42
CA ASP A 228 2.54 -20.01 15.78
C ASP A 228 3.93 -19.92 16.46
N MET A 229 4.61 -18.79 16.26
CA MET A 229 5.94 -18.57 16.85
C MET A 229 5.80 -18.05 18.28
N PRO A 230 6.68 -18.48 19.22
CA PRO A 230 6.84 -17.80 20.50
C PRO A 230 7.11 -16.30 20.27
N HIS A 231 6.51 -15.42 21.07
CA HIS A 231 6.58 -13.97 20.88
C HIS A 231 8.00 -13.44 20.88
N ASP A 232 8.84 -13.93 21.80
CA ASP A 232 10.27 -13.58 21.87
C ASP A 232 11.04 -13.98 20.61
N ALA A 233 10.76 -15.16 20.07
CA ALA A 233 11.36 -15.64 18.83
C ALA A 233 10.89 -14.81 17.62
N MET A 234 9.60 -14.44 17.54
CA MET A 234 9.06 -13.56 16.51
C MET A 234 9.76 -12.21 16.54
N VAL A 235 9.80 -11.55 17.71
CA VAL A 235 10.44 -10.24 17.88
C VAL A 235 11.91 -10.27 17.48
N ALA A 236 12.68 -11.24 17.99
CA ALA A 236 14.10 -11.38 17.68
C ALA A 236 14.35 -11.62 16.17
N ARG A 237 13.46 -12.37 15.52
CA ARG A 237 13.56 -12.62 14.08
C ARG A 237 13.23 -11.37 13.27
N VAL A 238 12.16 -10.62 13.62
CA VAL A 238 11.80 -9.36 12.96
C VAL A 238 12.96 -8.37 13.04
N GLU A 239 13.47 -8.13 14.24
CA GLU A 239 14.60 -7.22 14.47
C GLU A 239 15.79 -7.58 13.59
N ARG A 240 16.24 -8.84 13.68
CA ARG A 240 17.39 -9.34 12.92
C ARG A 240 17.22 -9.13 11.41
N GLU A 241 16.05 -9.48 10.88
CA GLU A 241 15.81 -9.39 9.44
C GLU A 241 15.69 -7.93 8.95
N LEU A 242 15.08 -7.04 9.74
CA LEU A 242 14.98 -5.62 9.40
C LEU A 242 16.34 -4.90 9.48
N LEU A 243 17.18 -5.26 10.44
CA LEU A 243 18.56 -4.78 10.51
C LEU A 243 19.39 -5.27 9.32
N LEU A 244 19.25 -6.54 8.93
CA LEU A 244 20.00 -7.15 7.83
C LEU A 244 19.74 -6.45 6.47
N VAL A 245 18.49 -6.04 6.23
CA VAL A 245 18.10 -5.35 5.00
C VAL A 245 18.18 -3.82 5.10
N ASN A 246 18.75 -3.30 6.19
CA ASN A 246 18.84 -1.86 6.48
C ASN A 246 17.47 -1.13 6.52
N ALA A 247 16.39 -1.84 6.77
CA ALA A 247 15.09 -1.25 7.09
C ALA A 247 15.04 -0.65 8.50
N LEU A 248 15.96 -1.08 9.38
CA LEU A 248 16.26 -0.46 10.67
C LEU A 248 17.77 -0.33 10.83
N LYS A 249 18.18 0.60 11.71
CA LYS A 249 19.57 0.76 12.15
C LYS A 249 19.62 0.81 13.68
N LEU A 250 20.52 0.05 14.27
CA LEU A 250 20.81 0.17 15.71
C LEU A 250 21.93 1.18 15.91
N GLN A 251 21.66 2.26 16.63
CA GLN A 251 22.61 3.31 16.94
C GLN A 251 22.34 3.87 18.34
N ASP A 252 23.36 4.00 19.17
CA ASP A 252 23.30 4.59 20.52
C ASP A 252 22.16 4.02 21.39
N GLY A 253 21.95 2.69 21.34
CA GLY A 253 20.90 1.99 22.09
C GLY A 253 19.48 2.24 21.58
N LYS A 254 19.31 2.78 20.37
CA LYS A 254 18.02 3.02 19.70
C LYS A 254 17.96 2.31 18.35
N LEU A 255 16.78 1.83 18.00
CA LEU A 255 16.43 1.43 16.65
C LEU A 255 15.87 2.64 15.91
N LEU A 256 16.43 2.91 14.74
CA LEU A 256 16.08 4.05 13.88
C LEU A 256 15.46 3.53 12.59
N ALA A 257 14.37 4.15 12.14
CA ALA A 257 13.89 3.98 10.77
C ALA A 257 14.85 4.65 9.78
N PRO A 258 14.91 4.19 8.51
CA PRO A 258 15.65 4.88 7.46
C PRO A 258 15.07 6.30 7.24
N GLY A 259 15.97 7.26 7.01
CA GLY A 259 15.64 8.67 6.75
C GLY A 259 15.17 8.93 5.32
#